data_25e743f951b7cad430d14806967043e3
#
_entry.id   25e743f951b7cad430d14806967043e3
#
_cell.length_a   1.000
_cell.length_b   1.000
_cell.length_c   1.000
_cell.angle_alpha   90.00
_cell.angle_beta   90.00
_cell.angle_gamma   90.00
#
_symmetry.space_group_name_H-M   'P 1'
#
loop_
_entity.id
_entity.type
_entity.pdbx_description
1 polymer ?
#
loop_
_entity_poly.entity_id
_entity_poly.type
_entity_poly.pdbx_seq_one_letter_code
_entity_poly.pdbx_strand_id
1 'polypeptide(L)'
;ADVIVMRHYLEGAARYASEISPVPIVNAGDGANQHPSQTMLDLYSIYKTQGTLENQVITMVGDLKYGRTVHSLLEAMRFWKPRFNFVACEELKMPDKYKRFC
;
A
#
# COMPACT_ATOMS: atom_id res chain seq x y z
N ALA A 1 3.63 9.10 -26.13
CA ALA A 1 3.09 8.02 -25.32
C ALA A 1 1.66 8.36 -24.87
N ASP A 2 0.85 7.34 -24.66
CA ASP A 2 -0.54 7.51 -24.22
C ASP A 2 -0.67 7.46 -22.70
N VAL A 3 0.31 6.88 -22.03
CA VAL A 3 0.38 6.79 -20.58
C VAL A 3 1.85 6.66 -20.19
N ILE A 4 2.21 7.19 -19.03
CA ILE A 4 3.56 7.10 -18.48
C ILE A 4 3.51 6.38 -17.16
N VAL A 5 4.33 5.34 -17.02
CA VAL A 5 4.52 4.62 -15.76
C VAL A 5 5.84 5.12 -15.17
N MET A 6 5.78 5.62 -13.93
CA MET A 6 6.98 6.21 -13.34
C MET A 6 7.23 5.66 -11.93
N ARG A 7 8.51 5.44 -11.65
CA ARG A 7 9.01 5.09 -10.33
C ARG A 7 10.14 6.05 -9.99
N HIS A 8 10.07 6.66 -8.82
CA HIS A 8 11.07 7.64 -8.42
C HIS A 8 11.31 7.56 -6.91
N TYR A 9 12.52 7.89 -6.48
CA TYR A 9 12.87 7.82 -5.06
C TYR A 9 12.31 8.97 -4.24
N LEU A 10 11.92 10.08 -4.87
CA LEU A 10 11.34 11.22 -4.16
C LEU A 10 9.84 11.06 -3.99
N GLU A 11 9.36 11.24 -2.77
CA GLU A 11 7.94 11.22 -2.48
C GLU A 11 7.23 12.36 -3.20
N GLY A 12 6.07 12.04 -3.78
CA GLY A 12 5.28 13.03 -4.51
C GLY A 12 5.72 13.28 -5.94
N ALA A 13 6.78 12.61 -6.44
CA ALA A 13 7.28 12.82 -7.79
C ALA A 13 6.24 12.47 -8.86
N ALA A 14 5.51 11.37 -8.67
CA ALA A 14 4.47 10.96 -9.61
C ALA A 14 3.31 11.96 -9.64
N ARG A 15 2.92 12.48 -8.47
CA ARG A 15 1.89 13.51 -8.37
C ARG A 15 2.31 14.80 -9.09
N TYR A 16 3.54 15.23 -8.84
CA TYR A 16 4.08 16.41 -9.52
C TYR A 16 4.08 16.21 -11.04
N ALA A 17 4.54 15.04 -11.51
CA ALA A 17 4.54 14.74 -12.93
C ALA A 17 3.13 14.75 -13.51
N SER A 18 2.14 14.25 -12.79
CA SER A 18 0.75 14.22 -13.25
C SER A 18 0.17 15.62 -13.42
N GLU A 19 0.62 16.59 -12.63
CA GLU A 19 0.15 17.98 -12.71
C GLU A 19 0.65 18.70 -13.95
N ILE A 20 1.79 18.29 -14.51
CA ILE A 20 2.40 18.94 -15.66
C ILE A 20 2.33 18.10 -16.94
N SER A 21 1.94 16.84 -16.86
CA SER A 21 1.89 15.94 -18.02
C SER A 21 0.54 16.01 -18.72
N PRO A 22 0.51 16.01 -20.07
CA PRO A 22 -0.74 15.93 -20.82
C PRO A 22 -1.32 14.53 -20.89
N VAL A 23 -0.59 13.51 -20.43
CA VAL A 23 -1.05 12.11 -20.45
C VAL A 23 -1.10 11.58 -19.01
N PRO A 24 -1.90 10.52 -18.77
CA PRO A 24 -1.99 9.93 -17.42
C PRO A 24 -0.65 9.39 -16.93
N ILE A 25 -0.41 9.53 -15.64
CA ILE A 25 0.77 9.00 -14.96
C ILE A 25 0.34 7.86 -14.04
N VAL A 26 1.01 6.71 -14.17
CA VAL A 26 0.84 5.59 -13.26
C VAL A 26 1.99 5.61 -12.27
N ASN A 27 1.68 5.70 -10.99
CA ASN A 27 2.68 5.70 -9.92
C ASN A 27 3.06 4.25 -9.60
N ALA A 28 4.28 3.85 -9.97
CA ALA A 28 4.83 2.53 -9.68
C ALA A 28 5.71 2.53 -8.43
N GLY A 29 5.63 3.60 -7.64
CA GLY A 29 6.36 3.77 -6.39
C GLY A 29 7.04 5.12 -6.31
N ASP A 30 6.77 5.90 -5.26
CA ASP A 30 7.38 7.21 -5.04
C ASP A 30 8.05 7.28 -3.67
N GLY A 31 9.21 6.65 -3.56
CA GLY A 31 9.96 6.59 -2.31
C GLY A 31 9.23 5.76 -1.26
N ALA A 32 9.08 6.30 -0.06
CA ALA A 32 8.39 5.65 1.06
C ALA A 32 6.92 6.06 1.17
N ASN A 33 6.41 6.87 0.24
CA ASN A 33 5.06 7.41 0.33
C ASN A 33 3.99 6.36 0.02
N GLN A 34 3.97 5.86 -1.22
CA GLN A 34 2.95 4.90 -1.64
C GLN A 34 3.50 3.88 -2.64
N HIS A 35 2.82 2.74 -2.72
CA HIS A 35 3.08 1.73 -3.73
C HIS A 35 1.73 1.19 -4.22
N PRO A 36 0.96 1.99 -4.97
CA PRO A 36 -0.43 1.66 -5.29
C PRO A 36 -0.58 0.42 -6.17
N SER A 37 0.33 0.18 -7.11
CA SER A 37 0.26 -1.00 -7.97
C SER A 37 0.42 -2.29 -7.17
N GLN A 38 1.32 -2.29 -6.17
CA GLN A 38 1.49 -3.45 -5.29
C GLN A 38 0.25 -3.66 -4.41
N THR A 39 -0.35 -2.57 -3.93
CA THR A 39 -1.59 -2.64 -3.16
C THR A 39 -2.72 -3.28 -3.97
N MET A 40 -2.88 -2.90 -5.22
CA MET A 40 -3.90 -3.47 -6.08
C MET A 40 -3.65 -4.96 -6.35
N LEU A 41 -2.39 -5.33 -6.54
CA LEU A 41 -2.01 -6.72 -6.70
C LEU A 41 -2.34 -7.54 -5.46
N ASP A 42 -2.04 -7.02 -4.27
CA ASP A 42 -2.36 -7.68 -3.00
C ASP A 42 -3.87 -7.84 -2.81
N LEU A 43 -4.63 -6.80 -3.09
CA LEU A 43 -6.10 -6.85 -2.98
C LEU A 43 -6.69 -7.88 -3.94
N TYR A 44 -6.20 -7.92 -5.16
CA TYR A 44 -6.65 -8.91 -6.15
C TYR A 44 -6.32 -10.32 -5.71
N SER A 45 -5.13 -10.54 -5.17
CA SER A 45 -4.70 -11.85 -4.69
C SER A 45 -5.59 -12.34 -3.54
N ILE A 46 -5.91 -11.46 -2.60
CA ILE A 46 -6.82 -11.78 -1.48
C ILE A 46 -8.21 -12.14 -2.03
N TYR A 47 -8.74 -11.31 -2.90
CA TYR A 47 -10.05 -11.56 -3.50
C TYR A 47 -10.09 -12.89 -4.26
N LYS A 48 -9.05 -13.17 -5.04
CA LYS A 48 -8.98 -14.36 -5.89
C LYS A 48 -8.90 -15.64 -5.07
N THR A 49 -8.17 -15.61 -3.94
CA THR A 49 -7.98 -16.80 -3.10
C THR A 49 -9.10 -17.01 -2.09
N GLN A 50 -9.67 -15.93 -1.54
CA GLN A 50 -10.68 -15.98 -0.49
C GLN A 50 -12.10 -15.72 -1.00
N GLY A 51 -12.25 -15.25 -2.22
CA GLY A 51 -13.57 -14.95 -2.81
C GLY A 51 -14.16 -13.61 -2.36
N THR A 52 -13.56 -12.93 -1.39
CA THR A 52 -14.05 -11.65 -0.86
C THR A 52 -12.92 -10.87 -0.21
N LEU A 53 -13.11 -9.57 -0.07
CA LEU A 53 -12.23 -8.72 0.71
C LEU A 53 -12.79 -8.42 2.10
N GLU A 54 -14.03 -8.79 2.36
CA GLU A 54 -14.69 -8.54 3.65
C GLU A 54 -14.35 -9.62 4.67
N ASN A 55 -14.32 -9.22 5.94
CA ASN A 55 -14.14 -10.13 7.09
C ASN A 55 -12.85 -10.95 7.04
N GLN A 56 -11.78 -10.39 6.47
CA GLN A 56 -10.50 -11.06 6.39
C GLN A 56 -9.68 -10.85 7.65
N VAL A 57 -8.90 -11.87 8.03
CA VAL A 57 -7.90 -11.77 9.09
C VAL A 57 -6.54 -11.78 8.40
N ILE A 58 -5.79 -10.70 8.55
CA ILE A 58 -4.51 -10.50 7.85
C ILE A 58 -3.40 -10.43 8.89
N THR A 59 -2.45 -11.35 8.81
CA THR A 59 -1.27 -11.35 9.65
C THR A 59 -0.10 -10.80 8.88
N MET A 60 0.53 -9.77 9.43
CA MET A 60 1.69 -9.11 8.82
C MET A 60 2.92 -9.42 9.65
N VAL A 61 3.95 -9.96 9.00
CA VAL A 61 5.18 -10.41 9.66
C VAL A 61 6.38 -9.71 9.02
N GLY A 62 7.27 -9.17 9.84
CA GLY A 62 8.52 -8.61 9.38
C GLY A 62 8.64 -7.13 9.66
N ASP A 63 9.09 -6.35 8.67
CA ASP A 63 9.29 -4.91 8.80
C ASP A 63 7.96 -4.18 8.64
N LEU A 64 7.31 -3.90 9.76
CA LEU A 64 6.04 -3.19 9.78
C LEU A 64 6.21 -1.68 9.98
N LYS A 65 7.43 -1.25 10.29
CA LYS A 65 7.70 0.18 10.50
C LYS A 65 8.02 0.90 9.19
N TYR A 66 8.86 0.31 8.36
CA TYR A 66 9.34 0.92 7.12
C TYR A 66 8.75 0.30 5.85
N GLY A 67 8.11 -0.86 5.97
CA GLY A 67 7.53 -1.58 4.84
C GLY A 67 6.34 -0.84 4.24
N ARG A 68 6.57 -0.08 3.18
CA ARG A 68 5.52 0.74 2.55
C ARG A 68 4.38 -0.06 1.94
N THR A 69 4.66 -1.27 1.44
CA THR A 69 3.62 -2.13 0.89
C THR A 69 2.63 -2.57 1.95
N VAL A 70 3.14 -2.82 3.18
CA VAL A 70 2.32 -3.16 4.34
C VAL A 70 1.41 -2.00 4.71
N HIS A 71 1.96 -0.78 4.76
CA HIS A 71 1.22 0.42 5.11
C HIS A 71 0.14 0.73 4.08
N SER A 72 0.47 0.61 2.79
CA SER A 72 -0.48 0.86 1.71
C SER A 72 -1.63 -0.15 1.73
N LEU A 73 -1.33 -1.43 1.98
CA LEU A 73 -2.36 -2.46 2.08
C LEU A 73 -3.28 -2.20 3.27
N LEU A 74 -2.72 -1.83 4.41
CA LEU A 74 -3.49 -1.51 5.61
C LEU A 74 -4.48 -0.37 5.36
N GLU A 75 -4.02 0.71 4.74
CA GLU A 75 -4.87 1.85 4.40
C GLU A 75 -5.98 1.46 3.42
N ALA A 76 -5.65 0.67 2.40
CA ALA A 76 -6.63 0.25 1.41
C ALA A 76 -7.68 -0.69 1.99
N MET A 77 -7.27 -1.63 2.83
CA MET A 77 -8.17 -2.64 3.39
C MET A 77 -9.13 -2.09 4.44
N ARG A 78 -8.90 -0.90 4.98
CA ARG A 78 -9.76 -0.33 6.04
C ARG A 78 -11.23 -0.24 5.65
N PHE A 79 -11.53 -0.15 4.36
CA PHE A 79 -12.91 -0.09 3.87
C PHE A 79 -13.69 -1.39 4.05
N TRP A 80 -12.99 -2.51 4.24
CA TRP A 80 -13.60 -3.84 4.39
C TRP A 80 -13.55 -4.37 5.82
N LYS A 81 -13.14 -3.53 6.76
CA LYS A 81 -13.11 -3.82 8.21
C LYS A 81 -12.40 -5.13 8.54
N PRO A 82 -11.17 -5.33 8.11
CA PRO A 82 -10.44 -6.57 8.40
C PRO A 82 -9.90 -6.56 9.83
N ARG A 83 -9.43 -7.73 10.27
CA ARG A 83 -8.63 -7.85 11.48
C ARG A 83 -7.18 -7.98 11.10
N PHE A 84 -6.31 -7.24 11.78
CA PHE A 84 -4.89 -7.29 11.54
C PHE A 84 -4.14 -7.86 12.74
N ASN A 85 -3.21 -8.77 12.46
CA ASN A 85 -2.26 -9.27 13.44
C ASN A 85 -0.86 -8.84 13.00
N PHE A 86 -0.10 -8.20 13.89
CA PHE A 86 1.23 -7.71 13.59
C PHE A 86 2.28 -8.51 14.34
N VAL A 87 3.22 -9.11 13.61
CA VAL A 87 4.32 -9.87 14.17
C VAL A 87 5.63 -9.25 13.69
N ALA A 88 6.32 -8.55 14.58
CA ALA A 88 7.57 -7.89 14.26
C ALA A 88 8.42 -7.75 15.50
N CYS A 89 9.74 -7.55 15.32
CA CYS A 89 10.59 -7.18 16.44
C CYS A 89 10.27 -5.75 16.90
N GLU A 90 10.70 -5.41 18.10
CA GLU A 90 10.36 -4.11 18.73
C GLU A 90 10.72 -2.93 17.84
N GLU A 91 11.86 -3.00 17.16
CA GLU A 91 12.38 -1.93 16.32
C GLU A 91 11.60 -1.75 15.02
N LEU A 92 10.86 -2.76 14.58
CA LEU A 92 10.15 -2.78 13.30
C LEU A 92 8.63 -2.86 13.46
N LYS A 93 8.11 -2.49 14.62
CA LYS A 93 6.68 -2.52 14.88
C LYS A 93 5.91 -1.54 14.00
N MET A 94 4.66 -1.87 13.73
CA MET A 94 3.75 -1.00 13.00
C MET A 94 3.62 0.34 13.72
N PRO A 95 3.82 1.47 13.03
CA PRO A 95 3.60 2.79 13.65
C PRO A 95 2.17 2.97 14.14
N ASP A 96 2.01 3.70 15.25
CA ASP A 96 0.70 3.89 15.89
C ASP A 96 -0.33 4.52 14.99
N LYS A 97 0.08 5.39 14.07
CA LYS A 97 -0.85 6.03 13.13
C LYS A 97 -1.57 5.03 12.24
N TYR A 98 -0.98 3.86 12.00
CA TYR A 98 -1.62 2.79 11.21
C TYR A 98 -2.43 1.84 12.08
N LYS A 99 -2.06 1.66 13.35
CA LYS A 99 -2.79 0.77 14.26
C LYS A 99 -4.22 1.21 14.50
N ARG A 100 -4.50 2.50 14.40
CA ARG A 100 -5.86 3.01 14.60
C ARG A 100 -6.84 2.61 13.51
N PHE A 101 -6.36 2.02 12.42
CA PHE A 101 -7.23 1.44 11.39
C PHE A 101 -7.70 0.03 11.73
N CYS A 102 -7.20 -0.56 12.79
CA CYS A 102 -7.52 -1.93 13.20
C CYS A 102 -8.73 -1.99 14.12
#